data_1b87e466842714931ca4b65f46c0bff8
#
_entry.id   1b87e466842714931ca4b65f46c0bff8
#
_cell.length_a   1.000
_cell.length_b   1.000
_cell.length_c   1.000
_cell.angle_alpha   90.00
_cell.angle_beta   90.00
_cell.angle_gamma   90.00
#
_symmetry.space_group_name_H-M   'P 1'
#
loop_
_entity.id
_entity.type
_entity.pdbx_description
1 polymer ?
#
loop_
_entity_poly.entity_id
_entity_poly.type
_entity_poly.pdbx_seq_one_letter_code
_entity_poly.pdbx_strand_id
1 'polypeptide(L)'
;MELENEVFNRILKHLALKNPLAFKNKGLDQLKKSISVLHYDYLIGASKELGIMLQKYPNKENEINNLFDFLMHFYNKRTKTHHMLFLWIHFFETALRSKMAVILAQKHSSKDIDDWFLSKKLSHEIEHLKKTHHLESLKGYNGFQILNLSTLGA
;
A
#
# COMPACT_ATOMS: atom_id res chain seq x y z
N MET A 1 15.04 -10.84 -15.29
CA MET A 1 14.74 -10.97 -16.75
C MET A 1 13.40 -11.66 -17.05
N GLU A 2 13.05 -12.78 -16.46
CA GLU A 2 11.76 -13.46 -16.74
C GLU A 2 10.54 -12.66 -16.26
N LEU A 3 10.57 -12.16 -15.02
CA LEU A 3 9.50 -11.34 -14.45
C LEU A 3 9.29 -10.03 -15.22
N GLU A 4 10.38 -9.36 -15.61
CA GLU A 4 10.29 -8.09 -16.38
C GLU A 4 9.63 -8.30 -17.73
N ASN A 5 9.94 -9.40 -18.42
CA ASN A 5 9.32 -9.76 -19.67
C ASN A 5 7.84 -10.12 -19.50
N GLU A 6 7.48 -10.82 -18.42
CA GLU A 6 6.08 -11.13 -18.11
C GLU A 6 5.29 -9.85 -17.85
N VAL A 7 5.81 -8.94 -17.03
CA VAL A 7 5.17 -7.64 -16.72
C VAL A 7 5.02 -6.82 -18.01
N PHE A 8 6.06 -6.76 -18.84
CA PHE A 8 6.02 -6.06 -20.13
C PHE A 8 4.91 -6.60 -21.04
N ASN A 9 4.83 -7.92 -21.19
CA ASN A 9 3.80 -8.56 -21.99
C ASN A 9 2.40 -8.33 -21.46
N ARG A 10 2.22 -8.34 -20.13
CA ARG A 10 0.93 -8.00 -19.48
C ARG A 10 0.51 -6.56 -19.76
N ILE A 11 1.45 -5.61 -19.70
CA ILE A 11 1.18 -4.20 -20.01
C ILE A 11 0.72 -4.07 -21.46
N LEU A 12 1.45 -4.66 -22.42
CA LEU A 12 1.09 -4.62 -23.82
C LEU A 12 -0.29 -5.24 -24.10
N LYS A 13 -0.60 -6.38 -23.46
CA LYS A 13 -1.90 -7.03 -23.56
C LYS A 13 -3.04 -6.14 -23.05
N HIS A 14 -2.85 -5.41 -21.94
CA HIS A 14 -3.87 -4.53 -21.41
C HIS A 14 -4.08 -3.28 -22.26
N LEU A 15 -3.03 -2.79 -22.91
CA LEU A 15 -3.17 -1.64 -23.80
C LEU A 15 -3.93 -2.00 -25.09
N ALA A 16 -3.93 -3.29 -25.47
CA ALA A 16 -4.66 -3.82 -26.63
C ALA A 16 -4.55 -2.92 -27.88
N LEU A 17 -3.34 -2.39 -28.13
CA LEU A 17 -3.09 -1.41 -29.17
C LEU A 17 -3.36 -2.01 -30.56
N LYS A 18 -4.21 -1.35 -31.33
CA LYS A 18 -4.42 -1.67 -32.75
C LYS A 18 -3.16 -1.37 -33.56
N ASN A 19 -2.37 -0.40 -33.10
CA ASN A 19 -1.11 -0.02 -33.74
C ASN A 19 0.04 -0.06 -32.70
N PRO A 20 0.91 -1.12 -32.73
CA PRO A 20 2.08 -1.19 -31.86
C PRO A 20 3.07 -0.03 -32.04
N LEU A 21 3.02 0.66 -33.21
CA LEU A 21 3.85 1.83 -33.49
C LEU A 21 3.46 3.07 -32.66
N ALA A 22 2.32 3.04 -31.95
CA ALA A 22 1.95 4.09 -30.99
C ALA A 22 2.96 4.22 -29.84
N PHE A 23 3.64 3.12 -29.47
CA PHE A 23 4.90 3.17 -28.77
C PHE A 23 6.03 3.32 -29.79
N LYS A 24 6.33 4.51 -30.24
CA LYS A 24 7.58 4.76 -30.97
C LYS A 24 8.72 4.06 -30.22
N ASN A 25 9.71 3.50 -30.92
CA ASN A 25 10.79 2.67 -30.36
C ASN A 25 11.37 3.20 -29.03
N LYS A 26 11.49 4.52 -28.91
CA LYS A 26 11.93 5.20 -27.68
C LYS A 26 10.99 4.97 -26.48
N GLY A 27 9.70 4.89 -26.68
CA GLY A 27 8.72 4.65 -25.62
C GLY A 27 8.74 3.21 -25.09
N LEU A 28 9.03 2.23 -25.96
CA LEU A 28 9.20 0.83 -25.54
C LEU A 28 10.46 0.65 -24.69
N ASP A 29 11.56 1.29 -25.05
CA ASP A 29 12.79 1.25 -24.26
C ASP A 29 12.61 1.95 -22.88
N GLN A 30 11.88 3.07 -22.86
CA GLN A 30 11.52 3.75 -21.62
C GLN A 30 10.63 2.85 -20.74
N LEU A 31 9.65 2.17 -21.32
CA LEU A 31 8.79 1.24 -20.58
C LEU A 31 9.59 0.09 -19.97
N LYS A 32 10.48 -0.56 -20.74
CA LYS A 32 11.35 -1.63 -20.23
C LYS A 32 12.22 -1.16 -19.07
N LYS A 33 12.85 0.01 -19.18
CA LYS A 33 13.64 0.59 -18.10
C LYS A 33 12.79 0.91 -16.87
N SER A 34 11.55 1.35 -17.05
CA SER A 34 10.65 1.68 -15.96
C SER A 34 10.21 0.46 -15.17
N ILE A 35 10.05 -0.71 -15.80
CA ILE A 35 9.65 -1.95 -15.12
C ILE A 35 10.68 -2.38 -14.06
N SER A 36 11.97 -2.13 -14.29
CA SER A 36 13.03 -2.48 -13.32
C SER A 36 13.10 -1.52 -12.11
N VAL A 37 12.47 -0.35 -12.18
CA VAL A 37 12.59 0.71 -11.16
C VAL A 37 11.25 0.99 -10.46
N LEU A 38 10.12 0.87 -11.18
CA LEU A 38 8.81 1.22 -10.70
C LEU A 38 8.05 0.00 -10.15
N HIS A 39 7.07 0.24 -9.30
CA HIS A 39 6.22 -0.82 -8.76
C HIS A 39 5.35 -1.42 -9.86
N TYR A 40 5.61 -2.67 -10.21
CA TYR A 40 5.01 -3.33 -11.38
C TYR A 40 3.48 -3.47 -11.30
N ASP A 41 2.89 -3.69 -10.11
CA ASP A 41 1.43 -3.76 -9.95
C ASP A 41 0.75 -2.42 -10.28
N TYR A 42 1.41 -1.30 -9.94
CA TYR A 42 0.89 0.02 -10.29
C TYR A 42 1.01 0.28 -11.79
N LEU A 43 2.08 -0.19 -12.44
CA LEU A 43 2.23 -0.11 -13.88
C LEU A 43 1.17 -0.95 -14.62
N ILE A 44 0.93 -2.18 -14.18
CA ILE A 44 -0.13 -3.04 -14.73
C ILE A 44 -1.50 -2.40 -14.51
N GLY A 45 -1.77 -1.86 -13.32
CA GLY A 45 -3.01 -1.16 -13.03
C GLY A 45 -3.21 0.07 -13.91
N ALA A 46 -2.17 0.88 -14.08
CA ALA A 46 -2.18 2.05 -14.97
C ALA A 46 -2.43 1.66 -16.44
N SER A 47 -1.81 0.58 -16.90
CA SER A 47 -2.02 0.08 -18.28
C SER A 47 -3.45 -0.40 -18.53
N LYS A 48 -4.12 -1.01 -17.52
CA LYS A 48 -5.54 -1.37 -17.60
C LYS A 48 -6.43 -0.14 -17.72
N GLU A 49 -6.21 0.88 -16.90
CA GLU A 49 -6.98 2.12 -16.95
C GLU A 49 -6.80 2.84 -18.29
N LEU A 50 -5.56 2.93 -18.76
CA LEU A 50 -5.26 3.51 -20.06
C LEU A 50 -5.89 2.70 -21.20
N GLY A 51 -5.82 1.36 -21.15
CA GLY A 51 -6.45 0.48 -22.14
C GLY A 51 -7.96 0.67 -22.22
N ILE A 52 -8.64 0.76 -21.08
CA ILE A 52 -10.10 1.05 -21.03
C ILE A 52 -10.40 2.42 -21.64
N MET A 53 -9.57 3.43 -21.34
CA MET A 53 -9.74 4.78 -21.90
C MET A 53 -9.58 4.76 -23.43
N LEU A 54 -8.57 4.06 -23.96
CA LEU A 54 -8.34 3.94 -25.40
C LEU A 54 -9.46 3.17 -26.10
N GLN A 55 -10.00 2.13 -25.48
CA GLN A 55 -11.16 1.40 -26.02
C GLN A 55 -12.40 2.29 -26.09
N LYS A 56 -12.62 3.13 -25.09
CA LYS A 56 -13.76 4.05 -25.04
C LYS A 56 -13.62 5.22 -26.02
N TYR A 57 -12.40 5.63 -26.29
CA TYR A 57 -12.07 6.78 -27.15
C TYR A 57 -10.99 6.41 -28.18
N PRO A 58 -11.32 5.60 -29.20
CA PRO A 58 -10.31 5.05 -30.13
C PRO A 58 -9.58 6.13 -30.94
N ASN A 59 -10.22 7.28 -31.18
CA ASN A 59 -9.58 8.39 -31.90
C ASN A 59 -8.44 9.04 -31.09
N LYS A 60 -8.46 8.92 -29.75
CA LYS A 60 -7.40 9.47 -28.91
C LYS A 60 -6.06 8.75 -29.05
N GLU A 61 -6.04 7.51 -29.53
CA GLU A 61 -4.80 6.79 -29.81
C GLU A 61 -3.92 7.55 -30.83
N ASN A 62 -4.56 8.16 -31.82
CA ASN A 62 -3.86 8.95 -32.86
C ASN A 62 -3.43 10.35 -32.37
N GLU A 63 -4.10 10.89 -31.36
CA GLU A 63 -3.79 12.19 -30.77
C GLU A 63 -2.68 12.12 -29.71
N ILE A 64 -2.40 10.93 -29.18
CA ILE A 64 -1.38 10.72 -28.15
C ILE A 64 0.01 10.69 -28.79
N ASN A 65 0.74 11.80 -28.68
CA ASN A 65 2.09 11.92 -29.21
C ASN A 65 3.11 11.00 -28.52
N ASN A 66 2.89 10.67 -27.26
CA ASN A 66 3.75 9.79 -26.46
C ASN A 66 2.92 8.95 -25.48
N LEU A 67 2.68 7.71 -25.86
CA LEU A 67 1.89 6.79 -25.04
C LEU A 67 2.56 6.45 -23.69
N PHE A 68 3.90 6.48 -23.65
CA PHE A 68 4.63 6.27 -22.40
C PHE A 68 4.34 7.38 -21.38
N ASP A 69 4.35 8.64 -21.78
CA ASP A 69 4.04 9.76 -20.87
C ASP A 69 2.60 9.67 -20.38
N PHE A 70 1.68 9.23 -21.23
CA PHE A 70 0.29 9.01 -20.83
C PHE A 70 0.17 7.87 -19.82
N LEU A 71 0.86 6.76 -20.05
CA LEU A 71 0.94 5.65 -19.07
C LEU A 71 1.49 6.14 -17.73
N MET A 72 2.56 6.94 -17.75
CA MET A 72 3.15 7.52 -16.54
C MET A 72 2.22 8.49 -15.82
N HIS A 73 1.37 9.22 -16.56
CA HIS A 73 0.31 10.02 -15.94
C HIS A 73 -0.66 9.16 -15.12
N PHE A 74 -1.15 8.04 -15.67
CA PHE A 74 -2.02 7.11 -14.95
C PHE A 74 -1.29 6.44 -13.78
N TYR A 75 -0.02 6.06 -13.97
CA TYR A 75 0.81 5.52 -12.90
C TYR A 75 0.93 6.50 -11.72
N ASN A 76 1.30 7.74 -11.98
CA ASN A 76 1.47 8.77 -10.96
C ASN A 76 0.14 9.08 -10.24
N LYS A 77 -0.96 9.17 -10.98
CA LYS A 77 -2.30 9.34 -10.41
C LYS A 77 -2.64 8.20 -9.45
N ARG A 78 -2.40 6.95 -9.87
CA ARG A 78 -2.65 5.76 -9.06
C ARG A 78 -1.78 5.72 -7.81
N THR A 79 -0.49 5.97 -7.95
CA THR A 79 0.47 6.04 -6.84
C THR A 79 0.06 7.11 -5.82
N LYS A 80 -0.31 8.30 -6.29
CA LYS A 80 -0.80 9.39 -5.42
C LYS A 80 -2.06 8.97 -4.65
N THR A 81 -3.02 8.33 -5.31
CA THR A 81 -4.24 7.84 -4.66
C THR A 81 -3.92 6.79 -3.60
N HIS A 82 -3.04 5.84 -3.89
CA HIS A 82 -2.64 4.80 -2.92
C HIS A 82 -1.88 5.40 -1.73
N HIS A 83 -0.98 6.37 -1.96
CA HIS A 83 -0.30 7.07 -0.87
C HIS A 83 -1.28 7.80 0.05
N MET A 84 -2.29 8.46 -0.51
CA MET A 84 -3.34 9.12 0.28
C MET A 84 -4.15 8.12 1.09
N LEU A 85 -4.57 6.99 0.49
CA LEU A 85 -5.28 5.92 1.21
C LEU A 85 -4.43 5.34 2.33
N PHE A 86 -3.14 5.08 2.07
CA PHE A 86 -2.23 4.57 3.08
C PHE A 86 -2.08 5.53 4.25
N LEU A 87 -1.99 6.82 3.99
CA LEU A 87 -1.94 7.86 5.01
C LEU A 87 -3.21 7.87 5.87
N TRP A 88 -4.40 7.79 5.25
CA TRP A 88 -5.68 7.72 5.97
C TRP A 88 -5.79 6.46 6.84
N ILE A 89 -5.37 5.30 6.32
CA ILE A 89 -5.34 4.05 7.08
C ILE A 89 -4.42 4.20 8.29
N HIS A 90 -3.24 4.78 8.11
CA HIS A 90 -2.29 5.01 9.19
C HIS A 90 -2.85 5.95 10.27
N PHE A 91 -3.51 7.04 9.89
CA PHE A 91 -4.16 7.93 10.85
C PHE A 91 -5.29 7.22 11.61
N PHE A 92 -6.13 6.46 10.90
CA PHE A 92 -7.19 5.68 11.52
C PHE A 92 -6.63 4.64 12.50
N GLU A 93 -5.60 3.90 12.10
CA GLU A 93 -4.93 2.91 12.95
C GLU A 93 -4.37 3.57 14.22
N THR A 94 -3.69 4.70 14.07
CA THR A 94 -3.10 5.43 15.21
C THR A 94 -4.19 5.94 16.16
N ALA A 95 -5.27 6.52 15.63
CA ALA A 95 -6.39 6.98 16.44
C ALA A 95 -7.08 5.83 17.17
N LEU A 96 -7.29 4.69 16.51
CA LEU A 96 -7.88 3.49 17.09
C LEU A 96 -7.01 2.95 18.23
N ARG A 97 -5.70 2.81 18.00
CA ARG A 97 -4.75 2.37 19.03
C ARG A 97 -4.78 3.27 20.25
N SER A 98 -4.74 4.60 20.05
CA SER A 98 -4.79 5.57 21.14
C SER A 98 -6.08 5.44 21.94
N LYS A 99 -7.23 5.32 21.27
CA LYS A 99 -8.52 5.15 21.93
C LYS A 99 -8.62 3.85 22.71
N MET A 100 -8.15 2.75 22.13
CA MET A 100 -8.11 1.44 22.81
C MET A 100 -7.20 1.49 24.04
N ALA A 101 -6.02 2.09 23.95
CA ALA A 101 -5.10 2.24 25.09
C ALA A 101 -5.75 3.00 26.23
N VAL A 102 -6.46 4.11 25.95
CA VAL A 102 -7.19 4.87 26.98
C VAL A 102 -8.28 4.03 27.64
N ILE A 103 -9.09 3.32 26.86
CA ILE A 103 -10.17 2.47 27.39
C ILE A 103 -9.59 1.34 28.26
N LEU A 104 -8.51 0.70 27.81
CA LEU A 104 -7.86 -0.36 28.57
C LEU A 104 -7.22 0.16 29.85
N ALA A 105 -6.58 1.33 29.79
CA ALA A 105 -6.05 1.99 30.97
C ALA A 105 -7.15 2.29 31.99
N GLN A 106 -8.26 2.91 31.59
CA GLN A 106 -9.40 3.20 32.45
C GLN A 106 -10.01 1.95 33.09
N LYS A 107 -10.04 0.83 32.37
CA LYS A 107 -10.69 -0.40 32.84
C LYS A 107 -9.77 -1.28 33.69
N HIS A 108 -8.48 -1.26 33.44
CA HIS A 108 -7.55 -2.24 33.99
C HIS A 108 -6.39 -1.67 34.79
N SER A 109 -6.17 -0.35 34.80
CA SER A 109 -5.14 0.27 35.64
C SER A 109 -5.53 0.17 37.14
N SER A 110 -4.54 0.01 37.99
CA SER A 110 -4.75 -0.13 39.43
C SER A 110 -4.13 1.00 40.26
N LYS A 111 -2.89 1.33 40.01
CA LYS A 111 -2.13 2.34 40.75
C LYS A 111 -1.67 3.52 39.89
N ASP A 112 -1.35 3.25 38.66
CA ASP A 112 -0.88 4.22 37.66
C ASP A 112 -1.72 4.03 36.42
N ILE A 113 -2.02 5.09 35.69
CA ILE A 113 -2.85 5.05 34.46
C ILE A 113 -2.24 4.17 33.39
N ASP A 114 -0.92 3.96 33.41
CA ASP A 114 -0.17 3.17 32.45
C ASP A 114 0.20 1.75 32.93
N ASP A 115 -0.27 1.32 34.11
CA ASP A 115 0.09 -0.01 34.64
C ASP A 115 -0.77 -1.16 34.05
N TRP A 116 -1.81 -0.84 33.31
CA TRP A 116 -2.76 -1.79 32.77
C TRP A 116 -2.11 -2.86 31.86
N PHE A 117 -1.09 -2.49 31.10
CA PHE A 117 -0.40 -3.39 30.18
C PHE A 117 0.40 -4.47 30.91
N LEU A 118 0.90 -4.15 32.11
CA LEU A 118 1.63 -5.06 32.99
C LEU A 118 0.71 -5.80 33.95
N SER A 119 -0.59 -5.48 33.96
CA SER A 119 -1.55 -6.06 34.88
C SER A 119 -1.79 -7.55 34.62
N LYS A 120 -1.77 -8.36 35.66
CA LYS A 120 -2.13 -9.80 35.59
C LYS A 120 -3.59 -10.05 35.19
N LYS A 121 -4.44 -8.99 35.23
CA LYS A 121 -5.86 -9.07 34.82
C LYS A 121 -6.06 -9.13 33.33
N LEU A 122 -5.04 -8.80 32.54
CA LEU A 122 -5.08 -8.96 31.09
C LEU A 122 -4.93 -10.43 30.72
N SER A 123 -5.63 -10.81 29.67
CA SER A 123 -5.70 -12.19 29.24
C SER A 123 -4.34 -12.80 28.91
N HIS A 124 -4.28 -14.11 28.96
CA HIS A 124 -3.09 -14.92 28.68
C HIS A 124 -2.47 -14.61 27.29
N GLU A 125 -3.31 -14.21 26.34
CA GLU A 125 -2.86 -13.84 25.00
C GLU A 125 -1.96 -12.60 24.97
N ILE A 126 -2.29 -11.59 25.81
CA ILE A 126 -1.44 -10.38 25.91
C ILE A 126 -0.11 -10.70 26.59
N GLU A 127 -0.08 -11.63 27.53
CA GLU A 127 1.19 -12.09 28.14
C GLU A 127 2.12 -12.71 27.10
N HIS A 128 1.58 -13.52 26.20
CA HIS A 128 2.38 -14.08 25.10
C HIS A 128 2.94 -12.96 24.21
N LEU A 129 2.14 -11.98 23.84
CA LEU A 129 2.58 -10.84 23.02
C LEU A 129 3.65 -10.00 23.70
N LYS A 130 3.52 -9.76 25.02
CA LYS A 130 4.55 -9.07 25.81
C LYS A 130 5.90 -9.79 25.71
N LYS A 131 5.92 -11.10 25.93
CA LYS A 131 7.15 -11.91 25.87
C LYS A 131 7.76 -11.90 24.48
N THR A 132 6.93 -12.07 23.44
CA THR A 132 7.40 -12.10 22.04
C THR A 132 8.05 -10.79 21.63
N HIS A 133 7.56 -9.67 22.12
CA HIS A 133 8.06 -8.34 21.77
C HIS A 133 8.95 -7.70 22.86
N HIS A 134 9.32 -8.43 23.91
CA HIS A 134 10.15 -7.95 25.02
C HIS A 134 9.62 -6.64 25.66
N LEU A 135 8.30 -6.60 25.91
CA LEU A 135 7.60 -5.40 26.38
C LEU A 135 7.40 -5.35 27.90
N GLU A 136 7.99 -6.25 28.66
CA GLU A 136 7.80 -6.36 30.12
C GLU A 136 8.22 -5.09 30.87
N SER A 137 9.20 -4.36 30.35
CA SER A 137 9.71 -3.11 30.92
C SER A 137 8.93 -1.87 30.48
N LEU A 138 8.02 -1.98 29.51
CA LEU A 138 7.28 -0.84 28.98
C LEU A 138 5.97 -0.63 29.72
N LYS A 139 5.61 0.63 29.94
CA LYS A 139 4.29 1.01 30.45
C LYS A 139 3.21 0.74 29.40
N GLY A 140 1.97 0.57 29.86
CA GLY A 140 0.85 0.13 29.07
C GLY A 140 0.64 0.91 27.77
N TYR A 141 0.60 2.23 27.82
CA TYR A 141 0.39 3.05 26.63
C TYR A 141 1.51 2.90 25.59
N ASN A 142 2.77 3.01 26.05
CA ASN A 142 3.93 2.88 25.16
C ASN A 142 4.07 1.47 24.60
N GLY A 143 3.81 0.43 25.41
CA GLY A 143 3.81 -0.95 24.97
C GLY A 143 2.75 -1.20 23.90
N PHE A 144 1.54 -0.66 24.07
CA PHE A 144 0.46 -0.82 23.11
C PHE A 144 0.73 -0.12 21.76
N GLN A 145 1.42 1.02 21.76
CA GLN A 145 1.80 1.71 20.52
C GLN A 145 2.75 0.91 19.63
N ILE A 146 3.55 0.02 20.23
CA ILE A 146 4.49 -0.83 19.48
C ILE A 146 3.77 -2.01 18.82
N LEU A 147 2.69 -2.51 19.42
CA LEU A 147 1.90 -3.60 18.85
C LEU A 147 1.13 -3.12 17.64
N ASN A 148 1.19 -3.87 16.56
CA ASN A 148 0.35 -3.60 15.40
C ASN A 148 -1.02 -4.29 15.54
N LEU A 149 -2.02 -3.82 14.79
CA LEU A 149 -3.39 -4.37 14.87
C LEU A 149 -3.47 -5.86 14.45
N SER A 150 -2.58 -6.31 13.60
CA SER A 150 -2.54 -7.73 13.19
C SER A 150 -2.08 -8.66 14.31
N THR A 151 -1.24 -8.16 15.22
CA THR A 151 -0.79 -8.93 16.41
C THR A 151 -1.84 -8.95 17.52
N LEU A 152 -2.80 -8.04 17.52
CA LEU A 152 -3.86 -7.97 18.52
C LEU A 152 -5.11 -8.77 18.15
N GLY A 153 -5.21 -9.19 16.89
CA GLY A 153 -6.32 -9.99 16.35
C GLY A 153 -6.03 -11.49 16.22
N ALA A 154 -4.85 -11.93 16.70
CA ALA A 154 -4.48 -13.35 16.75
C ALA A 154 -4.74 -13.90 18.13
#